data_e2efefa8ad10064a167b7345847b5498
#
_entry.id   e2efefa8ad10064a167b7345847b5498
#
_cell.length_a   1.000
_cell.length_b   1.000
_cell.length_c   1.000
_cell.angle_alpha   90.00
_cell.angle_beta   90.00
_cell.angle_gamma   90.00
#
_symmetry.space_group_name_H-M   'P 1'
#
loop_
_entity.id
_entity.type
_entity.pdbx_description
1 polymer ?
#
loop_
_entity_poly.entity_id
_entity_poly.type
_entity_poly.pdbx_seq_one_letter_code
_entity_poly.pdbx_strand_id
1 'polypeptide(L)'
;MTPLDIPGPNSKEYVKKGFKLFPGGKKEAATLAEAVKAGHPFPPRFVVTKAEGSWLIDADGNKFIDFSSGWASNNVGNVHPRVLEAVIEAMKQYGFCYNSTITYELAEKLAEISPNKKLTRVSYEISGTEAVEAAVSYAITNKQRPLIICFHSQYHGDSIAARMFGTIGGDRKKGFEAWQGGVLYAPYPYSLKTPLDVTPEEYADYCLWYIESLILGQENIAGIVVPDRVAAILFEPVIAEGGNWVPPDNFIHGLRKLADKYDWLLICDEVLTGFGRTGKMWAIEHWGIDVDLMPIAKGMTGGLMPIAAVMGSEEVMAETHAYSGSTFAGNPAGCAATLKTIEIMQEQRLPERAAKLGEVALKRMKEWVDKYEILSDARGLGFLLAISTINKETKKLDVDVAREVFYEAVRNGVHPIWDEEPHVRFYPALTIEEELLDKGLTIVEEAIKKVEREK
;
A
#
# COMPACT_ATOMS: atom_id res chain seq x y z
N MET A 1 21.47 -8.00 22.03
CA MET A 1 21.55 -9.19 21.16
C MET A 1 22.83 -9.11 20.34
N THR A 2 23.44 -10.25 19.99
CA THR A 2 24.56 -10.22 19.03
C THR A 2 23.97 -9.99 17.64
N PRO A 3 24.43 -8.96 16.89
CA PRO A 3 23.93 -8.68 15.54
C PRO A 3 24.12 -9.90 14.62
N LEU A 4 23.16 -10.15 13.75
CA LEU A 4 23.24 -11.21 12.75
C LEU A 4 24.28 -10.83 11.67
N ASP A 5 25.04 -11.81 11.16
CA ASP A 5 25.90 -11.61 9.97
C ASP A 5 25.02 -11.62 8.71
N ILE A 6 24.56 -10.44 8.29
CA ILE A 6 23.65 -10.26 7.17
C ILE A 6 24.25 -9.29 6.15
N PRO A 7 24.27 -9.69 4.87
CA PRO A 7 23.93 -11.01 4.34
C PRO A 7 25.01 -12.05 4.70
N GLY A 8 24.57 -13.24 5.09
CA GLY A 8 25.47 -14.38 5.27
C GLY A 8 26.02 -14.92 3.93
N PRO A 9 26.89 -15.95 3.97
CA PRO A 9 27.61 -16.42 2.77
C PRO A 9 26.66 -16.91 1.66
N ASN A 10 25.59 -17.64 2.00
CA ASN A 10 24.64 -18.14 1.01
C ASN A 10 23.81 -17.02 0.40
N SER A 11 23.30 -16.10 1.20
CA SER A 11 22.57 -14.92 0.70
C SER A 11 23.47 -14.06 -0.20
N LYS A 12 24.73 -13.87 0.13
CA LYS A 12 25.73 -13.17 -0.72
C LYS A 12 25.90 -13.84 -2.09
N GLU A 13 25.89 -15.18 -2.15
CA GLU A 13 25.98 -15.91 -3.41
C GLU A 13 24.76 -15.66 -4.30
N TYR A 14 23.53 -15.74 -3.76
CA TYR A 14 22.29 -15.45 -4.50
C TYR A 14 22.25 -14.00 -4.97
N VAL A 15 22.61 -13.03 -4.14
CA VAL A 15 22.66 -11.59 -4.54
C VAL A 15 23.62 -11.41 -5.72
N LYS A 16 24.82 -12.05 -5.70
CA LYS A 16 25.75 -12.01 -6.83
C LYS A 16 25.19 -12.66 -8.11
N LYS A 17 24.41 -13.73 -7.99
CA LYS A 17 23.68 -14.33 -9.13
C LYS A 17 22.63 -13.35 -9.67
N GLY A 18 21.89 -12.66 -8.79
CA GLY A 18 20.89 -11.64 -9.18
C GLY A 18 21.51 -10.52 -10.02
N PHE A 19 22.69 -10.02 -9.66
CA PHE A 19 23.40 -8.99 -10.46
C PHE A 19 23.67 -9.43 -11.92
N LYS A 20 23.74 -10.72 -12.18
CA LYS A 20 24.00 -11.26 -13.54
C LYS A 20 22.69 -11.60 -14.29
N LEU A 21 21.64 -11.94 -13.58
CA LEU A 21 20.41 -12.52 -14.12
C LEU A 21 19.27 -11.51 -14.28
N PHE A 22 19.22 -10.48 -13.41
CA PHE A 22 18.10 -9.55 -13.39
C PHE A 22 18.43 -8.23 -14.10
N PRO A 23 17.43 -7.56 -14.69
CA PRO A 23 17.59 -6.25 -15.28
C PRO A 23 18.19 -5.25 -14.27
N GLY A 24 19.07 -4.37 -14.72
CA GLY A 24 19.71 -3.37 -13.86
C GLY A 24 20.84 -3.89 -12.97
N GLY A 25 21.05 -5.20 -12.86
CA GLY A 25 21.99 -5.81 -11.93
C GLY A 25 23.43 -5.32 -12.03
N LYS A 26 23.93 -4.94 -13.23
CA LYS A 26 25.26 -4.33 -13.39
C LYS A 26 25.37 -2.95 -12.73
N LYS A 27 24.34 -2.12 -12.91
CA LYS A 27 24.26 -0.79 -12.28
C LYS A 27 24.19 -0.93 -10.77
N GLU A 28 23.35 -1.81 -10.29
CA GLU A 28 23.17 -2.10 -8.86
C GLU A 28 24.46 -2.62 -8.22
N ALA A 29 25.19 -3.54 -8.86
CA ALA A 29 26.47 -4.03 -8.39
C ALA A 29 27.53 -2.93 -8.33
N ALA A 30 27.56 -2.01 -9.31
CA ALA A 30 28.47 -0.87 -9.33
C ALA A 30 28.17 0.12 -8.20
N THR A 31 26.90 0.51 -8.03
CA THR A 31 26.46 1.40 -6.95
C THR A 31 26.81 0.82 -5.58
N LEU A 32 26.58 -0.48 -5.39
CA LEU A 32 26.93 -1.17 -4.16
C LEU A 32 28.45 -1.17 -3.89
N ALA A 33 29.25 -1.42 -4.94
CA ALA A 33 30.72 -1.42 -4.83
C ALA A 33 31.26 -0.02 -4.48
N GLU A 34 30.66 1.04 -5.03
CA GLU A 34 30.99 2.43 -4.72
C GLU A 34 30.64 2.77 -3.27
N ALA A 35 29.42 2.41 -2.82
CA ALA A 35 28.99 2.63 -1.44
C ALA A 35 29.91 1.94 -0.43
N VAL A 36 30.30 0.68 -0.68
CA VAL A 36 31.25 -0.05 0.18
C VAL A 36 32.65 0.60 0.18
N LYS A 37 33.12 1.09 -0.98
CA LYS A 37 34.40 1.83 -1.05
C LYS A 37 34.35 3.16 -0.29
N ALA A 38 33.21 3.81 -0.24
CA ALA A 38 32.96 5.02 0.53
C ALA A 38 32.81 4.76 2.04
N GLY A 39 32.95 3.52 2.49
CA GLY A 39 32.88 3.15 3.90
C GLY A 39 31.43 2.85 4.40
N HIS A 40 30.47 2.86 3.51
CA HIS A 40 29.11 2.46 3.91
C HIS A 40 29.06 0.94 4.13
N PRO A 41 28.36 0.47 5.17
CA PRO A 41 28.22 -0.96 5.39
C PRO A 41 27.44 -1.61 4.23
N PHE A 42 27.76 -2.85 3.91
CA PHE A 42 26.99 -3.62 2.93
C PHE A 42 25.53 -3.67 3.36
N PRO A 43 24.56 -3.33 2.46
CA PRO A 43 23.15 -3.41 2.79
C PRO A 43 22.80 -4.80 3.35
N PRO A 44 22.00 -4.91 4.42
CA PRO A 44 21.62 -6.18 5.01
C PRO A 44 20.58 -6.90 4.13
N ARG A 45 20.96 -7.22 2.90
CA ARG A 45 20.13 -7.98 1.95
C ARG A 45 20.23 -9.45 2.29
N PHE A 46 19.10 -10.07 2.56
CA PHE A 46 18.98 -11.50 2.75
C PHE A 46 18.07 -12.12 1.69
N VAL A 47 18.25 -13.40 1.44
CA VAL A 47 17.44 -14.15 0.46
C VAL A 47 16.60 -15.16 1.22
N VAL A 48 15.28 -14.99 1.17
CA VAL A 48 14.32 -15.83 1.88
C VAL A 48 14.27 -17.23 1.25
N THR A 49 14.36 -18.27 2.07
CA THR A 49 14.18 -19.68 1.69
C THR A 49 12.94 -20.29 2.31
N LYS A 50 12.44 -19.72 3.41
CA LYS A 50 11.19 -20.16 4.06
C LYS A 50 10.50 -18.95 4.69
N ALA A 51 9.18 -18.91 4.60
CA ALA A 51 8.32 -17.97 5.31
C ALA A 51 7.22 -18.74 6.03
N GLU A 52 6.86 -18.34 7.27
CA GLU A 52 5.85 -19.03 8.07
C GLU A 52 5.27 -18.08 9.13
N GLY A 53 3.95 -17.86 9.13
CA GLY A 53 3.31 -16.94 10.07
C GLY A 53 3.94 -15.53 9.99
N SER A 54 4.49 -15.06 11.11
CA SER A 54 5.19 -13.76 11.20
C SER A 54 6.71 -13.87 11.08
N TRP A 55 7.23 -14.93 10.46
CA TRP A 55 8.65 -15.19 10.35
C TRP A 55 9.12 -15.33 8.90
N LEU A 56 10.28 -14.74 8.61
CA LEU A 56 11.08 -15.00 7.41
C LEU A 56 12.37 -15.72 7.82
N ILE A 57 12.81 -16.68 7.03
CA ILE A 57 14.06 -17.43 7.24
C ILE A 57 14.89 -17.30 5.97
N ASP A 58 16.12 -16.83 6.11
CA ASP A 58 17.03 -16.64 4.98
C ASP A 58 17.81 -17.92 4.60
N ALA A 59 18.60 -17.80 3.53
CA ALA A 59 19.43 -18.89 3.02
C ALA A 59 20.58 -19.30 3.96
N ASP A 60 20.82 -18.49 4.99
CA ASP A 60 21.85 -18.71 6.00
C ASP A 60 21.26 -19.21 7.33
N GLY A 61 19.92 -19.38 7.40
CA GLY A 61 19.19 -19.88 8.57
C GLY A 61 18.85 -18.79 9.60
N ASN A 62 19.11 -17.51 9.30
CA ASN A 62 18.70 -16.41 10.17
C ASN A 62 17.18 -16.22 10.13
N LYS A 63 16.60 -15.89 11.29
CA LYS A 63 15.15 -15.65 11.44
C LYS A 63 14.87 -14.17 11.68
N PHE A 64 13.88 -13.66 10.95
CA PHE A 64 13.42 -12.27 11.03
C PHE A 64 11.96 -12.23 11.40
N ILE A 65 11.58 -11.37 12.34
CA ILE A 65 10.20 -10.98 12.55
C ILE A 65 9.77 -10.16 11.32
N ASP A 66 8.74 -10.63 10.64
CA ASP A 66 8.25 -10.02 9.40
C ASP A 66 7.30 -8.86 9.71
N PHE A 67 7.81 -7.65 9.62
CA PHE A 67 7.02 -6.42 9.67
C PHE A 67 6.75 -5.84 8.28
N SER A 68 6.99 -6.62 7.22
CA SER A 68 6.63 -6.25 5.85
C SER A 68 5.38 -6.95 5.34
N SER A 69 5.14 -8.19 5.82
CA SER A 69 4.06 -9.09 5.35
C SER A 69 3.97 -9.13 3.83
N GLY A 70 5.11 -9.20 3.12
CA GLY A 70 5.14 -9.19 1.66
C GLY A 70 4.47 -7.93 1.08
N TRP A 71 4.80 -6.75 1.57
CA TRP A 71 4.16 -5.47 1.22
C TRP A 71 2.66 -5.46 1.51
N ALA A 72 2.29 -5.90 2.72
CA ALA A 72 0.91 -6.02 3.18
C ALA A 72 0.05 -7.03 2.40
N SER A 73 0.66 -8.02 1.76
CA SER A 73 -0.08 -9.11 1.09
C SER A 73 -0.44 -10.26 2.03
N ASN A 74 0.40 -10.52 3.05
CA ASN A 74 0.27 -11.67 3.93
C ASN A 74 -0.51 -11.32 5.21
N ASN A 75 -1.73 -10.77 5.06
CA ASN A 75 -2.53 -10.28 6.19
C ASN A 75 -2.81 -11.35 7.25
N VAL A 76 -3.00 -12.61 6.85
CA VAL A 76 -3.22 -13.74 7.76
C VAL A 76 -1.94 -14.47 8.13
N GLY A 77 -0.77 -13.91 7.82
CA GLY A 77 0.55 -14.52 8.03
C GLY A 77 1.06 -15.32 6.83
N ASN A 78 2.38 -15.45 6.77
CA ASN A 78 3.04 -16.17 5.68
C ASN A 78 2.60 -17.63 5.63
N VAL A 79 2.24 -18.10 4.43
CA VAL A 79 1.89 -19.50 4.13
C VAL A 79 0.87 -20.08 5.14
N HIS A 80 -0.24 -19.35 5.35
CA HIS A 80 -1.28 -19.79 6.29
C HIS A 80 -1.84 -21.16 5.87
N PRO A 81 -1.80 -22.22 6.75
CA PRO A 81 -2.08 -23.59 6.34
C PRO A 81 -3.49 -23.79 5.78
N ARG A 82 -4.50 -23.17 6.37
CA ARG A 82 -5.90 -23.28 5.86
C ARG A 82 -6.07 -22.62 4.50
N VAL A 83 -5.36 -21.53 4.21
CA VAL A 83 -5.40 -20.89 2.88
C VAL A 83 -4.69 -21.75 1.86
N LEU A 84 -3.51 -22.28 2.21
CA LEU A 84 -2.76 -23.20 1.34
C LEU A 84 -3.58 -24.45 0.99
N GLU A 85 -4.24 -25.06 1.97
CA GLU A 85 -5.11 -26.23 1.74
C GLU A 85 -6.26 -25.88 0.77
N ALA A 86 -6.95 -24.75 0.99
CA ALA A 86 -8.02 -24.32 0.09
C ALA A 86 -7.54 -24.09 -1.36
N VAL A 87 -6.35 -23.52 -1.54
CA VAL A 87 -5.71 -23.36 -2.86
C VAL A 87 -5.46 -24.72 -3.51
N ILE A 88 -4.86 -25.67 -2.78
CA ILE A 88 -4.54 -27.01 -3.29
C ILE A 88 -5.82 -27.75 -3.71
N GLU A 89 -6.86 -27.70 -2.90
CA GLU A 89 -8.14 -28.36 -3.22
C GLU A 89 -8.81 -27.70 -4.44
N ALA A 90 -8.82 -26.39 -4.54
CA ALA A 90 -9.33 -25.70 -5.73
C ALA A 90 -8.55 -26.07 -7.00
N MET A 91 -7.22 -26.19 -6.91
CA MET A 91 -6.40 -26.61 -8.04
C MET A 91 -6.69 -28.04 -8.48
N LYS A 92 -6.94 -28.97 -7.54
CA LYS A 92 -7.34 -30.35 -7.84
C LYS A 92 -8.72 -30.41 -8.48
N GLN A 93 -9.67 -29.59 -8.01
CA GLN A 93 -11.06 -29.63 -8.45
C GLN A 93 -11.27 -28.95 -9.79
N TYR A 94 -10.73 -27.76 -9.97
CA TYR A 94 -11.03 -26.89 -11.12
C TYR A 94 -9.86 -26.80 -12.11
N GLY A 95 -8.59 -27.00 -11.66
CA GLY A 95 -7.44 -26.55 -12.43
C GLY A 95 -7.54 -25.05 -12.73
N PHE A 96 -7.34 -24.67 -14.01
CA PHE A 96 -7.72 -23.36 -14.52
C PHE A 96 -8.91 -23.51 -15.48
N CYS A 97 -10.01 -22.86 -15.18
CA CYS A 97 -11.19 -22.82 -16.03
C CYS A 97 -11.94 -21.48 -15.88
N TYR A 98 -12.67 -21.13 -16.91
CA TYR A 98 -13.59 -19.99 -16.88
C TYR A 98 -14.92 -20.38 -16.24
N ASN A 99 -15.61 -19.42 -15.62
CA ASN A 99 -16.96 -19.56 -15.08
C ASN A 99 -17.10 -20.72 -14.09
N SER A 100 -16.13 -20.86 -13.18
CA SER A 100 -16.21 -21.82 -12.08
C SER A 100 -17.20 -21.34 -11.00
N THR A 101 -17.85 -22.26 -10.28
CA THR A 101 -18.80 -21.88 -9.22
C THR A 101 -18.15 -21.00 -8.16
N ILE A 102 -16.92 -21.28 -7.79
CA ILE A 102 -16.17 -20.52 -6.78
C ILE A 102 -15.94 -19.05 -7.17
N THR A 103 -15.96 -18.73 -8.46
CA THR A 103 -15.86 -17.34 -8.93
C THR A 103 -17.11 -16.55 -8.56
N TYR A 104 -18.29 -17.17 -8.67
CA TYR A 104 -19.56 -16.56 -8.26
C TYR A 104 -19.67 -16.47 -6.73
N GLU A 105 -19.29 -17.53 -6.01
CA GLU A 105 -19.26 -17.54 -4.55
C GLU A 105 -18.39 -16.41 -3.99
N LEU A 106 -17.24 -16.16 -4.60
CA LEU A 106 -16.37 -15.04 -4.21
C LEU A 106 -17.03 -13.69 -4.55
N ALA A 107 -17.69 -13.54 -5.70
CA ALA A 107 -18.36 -12.28 -6.04
C ALA A 107 -19.48 -11.96 -5.05
N GLU A 108 -20.29 -12.96 -4.67
CA GLU A 108 -21.32 -12.81 -3.63
C GLU A 108 -20.71 -12.42 -2.29
N LYS A 109 -19.60 -13.07 -1.89
CA LYS A 109 -18.91 -12.76 -0.63
C LYS A 109 -18.32 -11.37 -0.60
N LEU A 110 -17.71 -10.92 -1.69
CA LEU A 110 -17.19 -9.56 -1.81
C LEU A 110 -18.32 -8.52 -1.74
N ALA A 111 -19.44 -8.75 -2.43
CA ALA A 111 -20.61 -7.88 -2.35
C ALA A 111 -21.18 -7.83 -0.91
N GLU A 112 -21.26 -8.98 -0.21
CA GLU A 112 -21.72 -9.07 1.18
C GLU A 112 -20.89 -8.20 2.14
N ILE A 113 -19.55 -8.21 1.98
CA ILE A 113 -18.61 -7.48 2.86
C ILE A 113 -18.25 -6.09 2.35
N SER A 114 -18.83 -5.63 1.26
CA SER A 114 -18.55 -4.30 0.69
C SER A 114 -18.95 -3.17 1.64
N PRO A 115 -18.27 -2.01 1.58
CA PRO A 115 -18.63 -0.86 2.40
C PRO A 115 -20.12 -0.50 2.18
N ASN A 116 -20.86 -0.36 3.28
CA ASN A 116 -22.31 -0.05 3.26
C ASN A 116 -23.13 -0.97 2.34
N LYS A 117 -22.59 -2.11 1.88
CA LYS A 117 -23.21 -3.06 0.95
C LYS A 117 -23.64 -2.44 -0.39
N LYS A 118 -22.92 -1.44 -0.85
CA LYS A 118 -23.24 -0.69 -2.08
C LYS A 118 -22.47 -1.14 -3.31
N LEU A 119 -21.29 -1.74 -3.12
CA LEU A 119 -20.49 -2.25 -4.22
C LEU A 119 -20.87 -3.71 -4.50
N THR A 120 -21.88 -3.90 -5.33
CA THR A 120 -22.52 -5.21 -5.58
C THR A 120 -22.04 -5.92 -6.85
N ARG A 121 -21.23 -5.24 -7.67
CA ARG A 121 -20.65 -5.77 -8.90
C ARG A 121 -19.15 -6.01 -8.73
N VAL A 122 -18.67 -7.09 -9.35
CA VAL A 122 -17.24 -7.49 -9.24
C VAL A 122 -16.70 -7.81 -10.62
N SER A 123 -15.56 -7.20 -10.96
CA SER A 123 -14.71 -7.58 -12.09
C SER A 123 -13.40 -8.12 -11.56
N TYR A 124 -12.96 -9.27 -12.07
CA TYR A 124 -11.71 -9.88 -11.61
C TYR A 124 -10.53 -9.48 -12.48
N GLU A 125 -9.39 -9.28 -11.81
CA GLU A 125 -8.10 -8.99 -12.41
C GLU A 125 -7.03 -9.91 -11.80
N ILE A 126 -5.78 -9.80 -12.25
CA ILE A 126 -4.69 -10.62 -11.71
C ILE A 126 -3.76 -9.84 -10.77
N SER A 127 -3.73 -8.52 -10.88
CA SER A 127 -2.89 -7.64 -10.08
C SER A 127 -3.60 -6.37 -9.67
N GLY A 128 -3.14 -5.72 -8.59
CA GLY A 128 -3.67 -4.42 -8.16
C GLY A 128 -3.53 -3.34 -9.23
N THR A 129 -2.44 -3.38 -10.00
CA THR A 129 -2.22 -2.49 -11.15
C THR A 129 -3.34 -2.62 -12.18
N GLU A 130 -3.68 -3.86 -12.58
CA GLU A 130 -4.77 -4.11 -13.52
C GLU A 130 -6.12 -3.70 -12.92
N ALA A 131 -6.35 -3.94 -11.63
CA ALA A 131 -7.58 -3.53 -10.97
C ALA A 131 -7.77 -2.00 -10.95
N VAL A 132 -6.71 -1.23 -10.75
CA VAL A 132 -6.78 0.23 -10.85
C VAL A 132 -7.07 0.67 -12.29
N GLU A 133 -6.40 0.11 -13.27
CA GLU A 133 -6.65 0.41 -14.69
C GLU A 133 -8.08 0.05 -15.11
N ALA A 134 -8.59 -1.09 -14.63
CA ALA A 134 -9.97 -1.51 -14.85
C ALA A 134 -10.97 -0.52 -14.22
N ALA A 135 -10.75 -0.09 -12.97
CA ALA A 135 -11.62 0.89 -12.30
C ALA A 135 -11.65 2.21 -13.07
N VAL A 136 -10.50 2.71 -13.54
CA VAL A 136 -10.42 3.91 -14.38
C VAL A 136 -11.14 3.68 -15.73
N SER A 137 -10.98 2.50 -16.33
CA SER A 137 -11.68 2.16 -17.58
C SER A 137 -13.20 2.16 -17.39
N TYR A 138 -13.72 1.58 -16.30
CA TYR A 138 -15.15 1.64 -15.94
C TYR A 138 -15.60 3.10 -15.80
N ALA A 139 -14.86 3.93 -15.10
CA ALA A 139 -15.22 5.33 -14.88
C ALA A 139 -15.28 6.13 -16.19
N ILE A 140 -14.24 6.02 -17.03
CA ILE A 140 -14.17 6.71 -18.32
C ILE A 140 -15.31 6.24 -19.25
N THR A 141 -15.56 4.94 -19.31
CA THR A 141 -16.60 4.36 -20.18
C THR A 141 -18.01 4.72 -19.71
N ASN A 142 -18.25 4.67 -18.39
CA ASN A 142 -19.55 5.04 -17.82
C ASN A 142 -19.87 6.52 -18.04
N LYS A 143 -18.93 7.42 -17.70
CA LYS A 143 -19.13 8.87 -17.81
C LYS A 143 -18.92 9.41 -19.22
N GLN A 144 -18.31 8.67 -20.13
CA GLN A 144 -17.89 9.15 -21.46
C GLN A 144 -17.04 10.44 -21.37
N ARG A 145 -16.17 10.51 -20.34
CA ARG A 145 -15.30 11.66 -20.04
C ARG A 145 -13.86 11.17 -19.90
N PRO A 146 -12.85 11.86 -20.49
CA PRO A 146 -11.49 11.29 -20.60
C PRO A 146 -10.55 11.60 -19.46
N LEU A 147 -10.91 12.45 -18.48
CA LEU A 147 -9.97 12.95 -17.49
C LEU A 147 -10.21 12.34 -16.10
N ILE A 148 -9.11 12.08 -15.39
CA ILE A 148 -9.09 11.58 -14.02
C ILE A 148 -8.31 12.57 -13.14
N ILE A 149 -8.86 12.91 -11.98
CA ILE A 149 -8.13 13.66 -10.95
C ILE A 149 -7.44 12.65 -10.06
N CYS A 150 -6.11 12.81 -9.88
CA CYS A 150 -5.26 12.01 -9.01
C CYS A 150 -4.48 12.91 -8.05
N PHE A 151 -3.78 12.33 -7.09
CA PHE A 151 -3.08 13.10 -6.07
C PHE A 151 -1.57 12.85 -6.06
N HIS A 152 -0.85 13.83 -5.53
CA HIS A 152 0.58 13.69 -5.29
C HIS A 152 0.86 12.63 -4.22
N SER A 153 2.05 12.02 -4.30
CA SER A 153 2.58 11.02 -3.38
C SER A 153 1.80 9.71 -3.31
N GLN A 154 0.89 9.44 -4.25
CA GLN A 154 0.15 8.18 -4.36
C GLN A 154 0.81 7.20 -5.34
N TYR A 155 0.54 5.91 -5.11
CA TYR A 155 1.02 4.79 -5.93
C TYR A 155 -0.15 3.90 -6.34
N HIS A 156 -0.33 3.70 -7.65
CA HIS A 156 -1.43 2.92 -8.21
C HIS A 156 -0.98 1.78 -9.12
N GLY A 157 0.32 1.53 -9.21
CA GLY A 157 0.91 0.45 -10.00
C GLY A 157 2.05 0.91 -10.92
N ASP A 158 2.71 -0.07 -11.56
CA ASP A 158 3.92 0.15 -12.38
C ASP A 158 3.75 -0.17 -13.87
N SER A 159 2.53 -0.46 -14.35
CA SER A 159 2.24 -0.46 -15.79
C SER A 159 2.38 0.95 -16.38
N ILE A 160 2.37 1.09 -17.69
CA ILE A 160 2.52 2.40 -18.34
C ILE A 160 1.39 3.35 -17.92
N ALA A 161 0.13 2.88 -17.86
CA ALA A 161 -1.00 3.72 -17.50
C ALA A 161 -1.12 3.93 -15.98
N ALA A 162 -1.08 2.88 -15.16
CA ALA A 162 -1.21 2.99 -13.71
C ALA A 162 -0.12 3.87 -13.08
N ARG A 163 1.09 3.82 -13.62
CA ARG A 163 2.21 4.69 -13.23
C ARG A 163 1.89 6.18 -13.39
N MET A 164 1.01 6.53 -14.35
CA MET A 164 0.61 7.92 -14.58
C MET A 164 -0.42 8.40 -13.56
N PHE A 165 -1.11 7.52 -12.85
CA PHE A 165 -2.10 7.92 -11.84
C PHE A 165 -1.48 8.34 -10.50
N GLY A 166 -0.25 7.91 -10.18
CA GLY A 166 0.49 8.30 -8.99
C GLY A 166 1.65 9.25 -9.27
N THR A 167 2.28 9.80 -8.25
CA THR A 167 3.49 10.63 -8.40
C THR A 167 4.68 10.16 -7.56
N ILE A 168 4.54 9.08 -6.81
CA ILE A 168 5.63 8.53 -6.03
C ILE A 168 6.75 8.00 -6.95
N GLY A 169 8.00 8.18 -6.51
CA GLY A 169 9.16 7.72 -7.26
C GLY A 169 9.30 8.43 -8.61
N GLY A 170 9.64 9.74 -8.63
CA GLY A 170 9.77 10.54 -9.85
C GLY A 170 10.62 9.87 -10.94
N ASP A 171 11.65 9.12 -10.58
CA ASP A 171 12.47 8.35 -11.51
C ASP A 171 11.70 7.22 -12.22
N ARG A 172 10.61 6.71 -11.64
CA ARG A 172 9.75 5.69 -12.26
C ARG A 172 9.03 6.21 -13.51
N LYS A 173 8.81 7.54 -13.61
CA LYS A 173 8.16 8.20 -14.76
C LYS A 173 9.12 8.66 -15.83
N LYS A 174 10.41 8.68 -15.55
CA LYS A 174 11.43 9.20 -16.46
C LYS A 174 11.40 8.49 -17.83
N GLY A 175 11.14 9.25 -18.87
CA GLY A 175 10.98 8.75 -20.23
C GLY A 175 9.56 8.31 -20.62
N PHE A 176 8.61 8.37 -19.68
CA PHE A 176 7.21 8.01 -19.90
C PHE A 176 6.27 9.21 -19.84
N GLU A 177 6.78 10.42 -19.71
CA GLU A 177 6.01 11.66 -19.52
C GLU A 177 5.00 11.92 -20.65
N ALA A 178 5.33 11.47 -21.86
CA ALA A 178 4.43 11.59 -23.02
C ALA A 178 3.12 10.77 -22.89
N TRP A 179 3.08 9.79 -21.97
CA TRP A 179 1.91 8.93 -21.72
C TRP A 179 0.99 9.47 -20.63
N GLN A 180 1.30 10.63 -20.06
CA GLN A 180 0.54 11.25 -18.96
C GLN A 180 -0.80 11.89 -19.41
N GLY A 181 -1.24 11.66 -20.63
CA GLY A 181 -2.51 12.19 -21.14
C GLY A 181 -3.70 11.76 -20.28
N GLY A 182 -4.59 12.70 -19.97
CA GLY A 182 -5.84 12.40 -19.26
C GLY A 182 -5.77 12.45 -17.72
N VAL A 183 -4.62 12.77 -17.13
CA VAL A 183 -4.46 12.84 -15.66
C VAL A 183 -4.25 14.28 -15.20
N LEU A 184 -5.00 14.69 -14.19
CA LEU A 184 -4.89 15.97 -13.50
C LEU A 184 -4.43 15.74 -12.07
N TYR A 185 -3.35 16.39 -11.63
CA TYR A 185 -2.83 16.21 -10.29
C TYR A 185 -3.26 17.31 -9.34
N ALA A 186 -3.69 16.90 -8.14
CA ALA A 186 -4.00 17.77 -7.02
C ALA A 186 -3.10 17.45 -5.81
N PRO A 187 -2.87 18.40 -4.91
CA PRO A 187 -2.20 18.13 -3.65
C PRO A 187 -3.07 17.22 -2.77
N TYR A 188 -2.40 16.37 -1.97
CA TYR A 188 -3.04 15.59 -0.93
C TYR A 188 -2.64 16.16 0.45
N PRO A 189 -3.57 16.31 1.41
CA PRO A 189 -3.25 16.90 2.71
C PRO A 189 -2.50 15.91 3.61
N TYR A 190 -1.20 16.14 3.80
CA TYR A 190 -0.40 15.43 4.78
C TYR A 190 0.40 16.41 5.65
N SER A 191 0.38 16.16 6.95
CA SER A 191 0.71 17.14 7.99
C SER A 191 2.15 17.64 8.02
N LEU A 192 3.15 16.87 7.54
CA LEU A 192 4.57 17.27 7.65
C LEU A 192 5.07 18.20 6.53
N LYS A 193 4.26 18.48 5.52
CA LYS A 193 4.68 19.31 4.37
C LYS A 193 3.61 20.33 3.99
N THR A 194 2.89 20.86 4.95
CA THR A 194 2.03 22.00 4.67
C THR A 194 2.92 23.14 4.22
N PRO A 195 2.72 23.71 3.02
CA PRO A 195 3.53 24.82 2.53
C PRO A 195 3.22 26.13 3.28
N LEU A 196 2.22 26.10 4.13
CA LEU A 196 1.67 27.23 4.87
C LEU A 196 1.67 26.89 6.37
N ASP A 197 1.72 27.88 7.22
CA ASP A 197 1.54 27.75 8.67
C ASP A 197 0.04 27.67 8.98
N VAL A 198 -0.56 26.52 8.68
CA VAL A 198 -2.00 26.23 8.81
C VAL A 198 -2.22 24.86 9.45
N THR A 199 -3.40 24.65 10.00
CA THR A 199 -3.79 23.34 10.55
C THR A 199 -3.93 22.28 9.43
N PRO A 200 -3.87 20.97 9.77
CA PRO A 200 -4.11 19.91 8.80
C PRO A 200 -5.48 20.03 8.11
N GLU A 201 -6.52 20.44 8.83
CA GLU A 201 -7.87 20.63 8.31
C GLU A 201 -7.95 21.82 7.33
N GLU A 202 -7.30 22.95 7.64
CA GLU A 202 -7.20 24.09 6.73
C GLU A 202 -6.41 23.74 5.46
N TYR A 203 -5.38 22.92 5.59
CA TYR A 203 -4.65 22.43 4.42
C TYR A 203 -5.50 21.46 3.58
N ALA A 204 -6.32 20.64 4.21
CA ALA A 204 -7.29 19.81 3.50
C ALA A 204 -8.31 20.65 2.72
N ASP A 205 -8.83 21.71 3.33
CA ASP A 205 -9.72 22.66 2.65
C ASP A 205 -9.02 23.36 1.48
N TYR A 206 -7.74 23.73 1.63
CA TYR A 206 -6.94 24.24 0.53
C TYR A 206 -6.79 23.23 -0.62
N CYS A 207 -6.57 21.95 -0.33
CA CYS A 207 -6.46 20.91 -1.35
C CYS A 207 -7.78 20.74 -2.12
N LEU A 208 -8.92 20.81 -1.44
CA LEU A 208 -10.24 20.79 -2.07
C LEU A 208 -10.49 22.05 -2.91
N TRP A 209 -10.17 23.23 -2.36
CA TRP A 209 -10.23 24.49 -3.09
C TRP A 209 -9.36 24.46 -4.35
N TYR A 210 -8.17 23.86 -4.29
CA TYR A 210 -7.28 23.71 -5.46
C TYR A 210 -7.98 22.98 -6.61
N ILE A 211 -8.72 21.91 -6.32
CA ILE A 211 -9.50 21.19 -7.33
C ILE A 211 -10.54 22.10 -7.96
N GLU A 212 -11.34 22.77 -7.15
CA GLU A 212 -12.43 23.62 -7.69
C GLU A 212 -11.93 24.89 -8.37
N SER A 213 -10.90 25.52 -7.83
CA SER A 213 -10.51 26.86 -8.26
C SER A 213 -9.41 26.89 -9.31
N LEU A 214 -8.48 25.93 -9.28
CA LEU A 214 -7.35 25.89 -10.21
C LEU A 214 -7.54 24.84 -11.31
N ILE A 215 -8.11 23.69 -11.00
CA ILE A 215 -8.40 22.69 -12.03
C ILE A 215 -9.63 23.12 -12.84
N LEU A 216 -10.72 23.48 -12.18
CA LEU A 216 -11.97 23.86 -12.86
C LEU A 216 -12.09 25.35 -13.21
N GLY A 217 -11.37 26.22 -12.48
CA GLY A 217 -11.48 27.67 -12.59
C GLY A 217 -12.58 28.26 -11.70
N GLN A 218 -12.51 29.57 -11.51
CA GLN A 218 -13.50 30.38 -10.78
C GLN A 218 -14.15 31.40 -11.72
N GLU A 219 -15.19 32.11 -11.26
CA GLU A 219 -15.75 33.24 -11.96
C GLU A 219 -14.62 34.19 -12.42
N ASN A 220 -14.55 34.45 -13.73
CA ASN A 220 -13.54 35.26 -14.38
C ASN A 220 -12.08 34.74 -14.40
N ILE A 221 -11.84 33.51 -13.90
CA ILE A 221 -10.53 32.82 -13.99
C ILE A 221 -10.75 31.49 -14.69
N ALA A 222 -10.18 31.32 -15.88
CA ALA A 222 -10.24 30.07 -16.62
C ALA A 222 -9.46 28.98 -15.86
N GLY A 223 -10.10 27.84 -15.62
CA GLY A 223 -9.44 26.63 -15.14
C GLY A 223 -8.71 25.90 -16.26
N ILE A 224 -8.04 24.80 -15.88
CA ILE A 224 -7.35 23.93 -16.83
C ILE A 224 -8.38 23.16 -17.68
N VAL A 225 -9.49 22.75 -17.09
CA VAL A 225 -10.56 21.98 -17.73
C VAL A 225 -11.94 22.39 -17.23
N VAL A 226 -12.97 22.01 -17.99
CA VAL A 226 -14.37 22.11 -17.54
C VAL A 226 -14.80 20.80 -16.84
N PRO A 227 -15.72 20.87 -15.85
CA PRO A 227 -16.14 19.70 -15.07
C PRO A 227 -16.62 18.50 -15.90
N ASP A 228 -17.31 18.76 -17.02
CA ASP A 228 -17.86 17.74 -17.91
C ASP A 228 -16.80 16.87 -18.60
N ARG A 229 -15.52 17.21 -18.47
CA ARG A 229 -14.42 16.40 -19.03
C ARG A 229 -13.84 15.44 -18.02
N VAL A 230 -14.15 15.57 -16.72
CA VAL A 230 -13.66 14.73 -15.65
C VAL A 230 -14.62 13.56 -15.42
N ALA A 231 -14.10 12.33 -15.48
CA ALA A 231 -14.86 11.12 -15.21
C ALA A 231 -14.86 10.77 -13.70
N ALA A 232 -13.72 10.88 -13.06
CA ALA A 232 -13.56 10.42 -11.68
C ALA A 232 -12.44 11.12 -10.93
N ILE A 233 -12.50 10.99 -9.61
CA ILE A 233 -11.39 11.19 -8.67
C ILE A 233 -10.87 9.81 -8.28
N LEU A 234 -9.57 9.55 -8.45
CA LEU A 234 -8.87 8.35 -7.97
C LEU A 234 -7.99 8.72 -6.78
N PHE A 235 -8.13 8.03 -5.66
CA PHE A 235 -7.36 8.30 -4.45
C PHE A 235 -7.11 7.06 -3.60
N GLU A 236 -5.98 7.05 -2.87
CA GLU A 236 -5.78 6.15 -1.73
C GLU A 236 -6.41 6.78 -0.49
N PRO A 237 -7.24 6.07 0.31
CA PRO A 237 -7.84 6.61 1.53
C PRO A 237 -6.80 6.91 2.61
N VAL A 238 -5.71 6.16 2.63
CA VAL A 238 -4.47 6.44 3.37
C VAL A 238 -3.33 6.25 2.38
N ILE A 239 -2.52 7.27 2.16
CA ILE A 239 -1.36 7.13 1.27
C ILE A 239 -0.40 6.10 1.87
N ALA A 240 -0.22 4.96 1.22
CA ALA A 240 0.59 3.88 1.75
C ALA A 240 2.08 4.01 1.39
N GLU A 241 2.41 3.92 0.12
CA GLU A 241 3.80 3.99 -0.36
C GLU A 241 4.48 5.32 -0.02
N GLY A 242 3.77 6.43 -0.12
CA GLY A 242 4.27 7.75 0.21
C GLY A 242 4.47 8.00 1.71
N GLY A 243 4.25 7.02 2.59
CA GLY A 243 4.61 7.09 4.00
C GLY A 243 3.47 6.95 5.02
N ASN A 244 2.39 6.27 4.69
CA ASN A 244 1.23 5.99 5.56
C ASN A 244 0.52 7.26 6.07
N TRP A 245 0.29 8.21 5.17
CA TRP A 245 -0.37 9.46 5.53
C TRP A 245 -1.88 9.30 5.63
N VAL A 246 -2.40 9.58 6.81
CA VAL A 246 -3.84 9.62 7.10
C VAL A 246 -4.33 11.05 6.88
N PRO A 247 -5.28 11.28 5.99
CA PRO A 247 -5.78 12.63 5.74
C PRO A 247 -6.74 13.08 6.84
N PRO A 248 -6.91 14.39 7.05
CA PRO A 248 -7.99 14.91 7.88
C PRO A 248 -9.38 14.52 7.36
N ASP A 249 -10.34 14.35 8.26
CA ASP A 249 -11.69 13.86 7.94
C ASP A 249 -12.41 14.74 6.91
N ASN A 250 -12.27 16.06 6.99
CA ASN A 250 -12.89 17.00 6.06
C ASN A 250 -12.43 16.80 4.61
N PHE A 251 -11.22 16.27 4.38
CA PHE A 251 -10.73 16.00 3.02
C PHE A 251 -11.54 14.89 2.33
N ILE A 252 -11.66 13.72 2.96
CA ILE A 252 -12.36 12.58 2.37
C ILE A 252 -13.85 12.89 2.17
N HIS A 253 -14.48 13.53 3.16
CA HIS A 253 -15.86 14.01 3.01
C HIS A 253 -15.99 15.09 1.91
N GLY A 254 -14.98 15.94 1.75
CA GLY A 254 -14.91 16.94 0.70
C GLY A 254 -14.80 16.33 -0.69
N LEU A 255 -14.02 15.25 -0.86
CA LEU A 255 -13.93 14.54 -2.15
C LEU A 255 -15.30 13.97 -2.58
N ARG A 256 -16.06 13.38 -1.64
CA ARG A 256 -17.41 12.88 -1.96
C ARG A 256 -18.34 14.04 -2.37
N LYS A 257 -18.31 15.15 -1.62
CA LYS A 257 -19.11 16.35 -1.99
C LYS A 257 -18.76 16.91 -3.37
N LEU A 258 -17.46 16.96 -3.72
CA LEU A 258 -17.03 17.40 -5.05
C LEU A 258 -17.51 16.44 -6.14
N ALA A 259 -17.37 15.13 -5.91
CA ALA A 259 -17.83 14.12 -6.84
C ALA A 259 -19.35 14.22 -7.07
N ASP A 260 -20.15 14.37 -6.01
CA ASP A 260 -21.59 14.56 -6.12
C ASP A 260 -21.97 15.85 -6.84
N LYS A 261 -21.28 16.97 -6.54
CA LYS A 261 -21.53 18.29 -7.13
C LYS A 261 -21.34 18.31 -8.64
N TYR A 262 -20.31 17.60 -9.14
CA TYR A 262 -19.91 17.64 -10.54
C TYR A 262 -20.25 16.39 -11.32
N ASP A 263 -21.00 15.47 -10.70
CA ASP A 263 -21.34 14.17 -11.28
C ASP A 263 -20.09 13.37 -11.73
N TRP A 264 -19.08 13.32 -10.84
CA TRP A 264 -17.89 12.50 -11.00
C TRP A 264 -18.03 11.20 -10.21
N LEU A 265 -17.33 10.16 -10.64
CA LEU A 265 -17.19 8.95 -9.86
C LEU A 265 -16.04 9.09 -8.84
N LEU A 266 -16.18 8.39 -7.71
CA LEU A 266 -15.16 8.33 -6.68
C LEU A 266 -14.55 6.92 -6.67
N ILE A 267 -13.28 6.80 -7.05
CA ILE A 267 -12.52 5.55 -7.08
C ILE A 267 -11.60 5.52 -5.85
N CYS A 268 -11.88 4.63 -4.91
CA CYS A 268 -11.08 4.44 -3.71
C CYS A 268 -10.14 3.24 -3.88
N ASP A 269 -8.83 3.50 -3.99
CA ASP A 269 -7.84 2.44 -4.10
C ASP A 269 -7.58 1.79 -2.74
N GLU A 270 -8.15 0.61 -2.53
CA GLU A 270 -7.99 -0.24 -1.34
C GLU A 270 -7.05 -1.43 -1.58
N VAL A 271 -6.22 -1.35 -2.60
CA VAL A 271 -5.26 -2.43 -2.94
C VAL A 271 -4.35 -2.75 -1.76
N LEU A 272 -3.91 -1.74 -1.00
CA LEU A 272 -3.06 -1.96 0.17
C LEU A 272 -3.82 -1.80 1.50
N THR A 273 -4.73 -0.85 1.56
CA THR A 273 -5.41 -0.42 2.80
C THR A 273 -6.53 -1.36 3.22
N GLY A 274 -7.07 -2.13 2.27
CA GLY A 274 -8.15 -3.07 2.50
C GLY A 274 -7.77 -4.32 3.29
N PHE A 275 -8.75 -5.20 3.45
CA PHE A 275 -8.62 -6.48 4.15
C PHE A 275 -8.02 -6.35 5.55
N GLY A 276 -8.60 -5.48 6.36
CA GLY A 276 -8.30 -5.38 7.78
C GLY A 276 -7.05 -4.59 8.15
N ARG A 277 -6.24 -4.17 7.19
CA ARG A 277 -4.94 -3.54 7.42
C ARG A 277 -5.00 -2.31 8.31
N THR A 278 -6.00 -1.46 8.12
CA THR A 278 -6.19 -0.20 8.88
C THR A 278 -7.02 -0.35 10.15
N GLY A 279 -7.43 -1.56 10.50
CA GLY A 279 -8.27 -1.81 11.67
C GLY A 279 -9.77 -1.88 11.37
N LYS A 280 -10.17 -1.70 10.12
CA LYS A 280 -11.49 -2.00 9.56
C LYS A 280 -11.34 -2.89 8.34
N MET A 281 -12.41 -3.56 7.87
CA MET A 281 -12.33 -4.39 6.67
C MET A 281 -11.83 -3.57 5.48
N TRP A 282 -12.36 -2.36 5.31
CA TRP A 282 -11.99 -1.37 4.31
C TRP A 282 -11.58 -0.06 4.98
N ALA A 283 -10.51 0.58 4.50
CA ALA A 283 -10.07 1.83 5.10
C ALA A 283 -11.11 2.95 4.95
N ILE A 284 -11.84 2.97 3.86
CA ILE A 284 -12.87 4.00 3.63
C ILE A 284 -13.99 3.99 4.70
N GLU A 285 -14.18 2.89 5.41
CA GLU A 285 -15.14 2.79 6.52
C GLU A 285 -14.79 3.69 7.70
N HIS A 286 -13.53 4.18 7.80
CA HIS A 286 -13.16 5.15 8.85
C HIS A 286 -13.93 6.47 8.68
N TRP A 287 -14.27 6.84 7.46
CA TRP A 287 -14.98 8.09 7.15
C TRP A 287 -16.48 7.88 6.87
N GLY A 288 -16.94 6.64 6.69
CA GLY A 288 -18.36 6.33 6.51
C GLY A 288 -18.98 6.91 5.24
N ILE A 289 -18.18 7.21 4.21
CA ILE A 289 -18.66 7.67 2.92
C ILE A 289 -18.83 6.52 1.93
N ASP A 290 -19.69 6.73 0.93
CA ASP A 290 -19.84 5.82 -0.20
C ASP A 290 -18.82 6.15 -1.30
N VAL A 291 -18.35 5.11 -1.98
CA VAL A 291 -17.52 5.20 -3.18
C VAL A 291 -18.18 4.42 -4.32
N ASP A 292 -17.83 4.75 -5.56
CA ASP A 292 -18.49 4.19 -6.73
C ASP A 292 -17.74 2.97 -7.27
N LEU A 293 -16.41 2.98 -7.15
CA LEU A 293 -15.50 1.91 -7.56
C LEU A 293 -14.38 1.72 -6.52
N MET A 294 -13.97 0.48 -6.31
CA MET A 294 -12.96 0.13 -5.33
C MET A 294 -12.07 -1.00 -5.86
N PRO A 295 -10.87 -0.70 -6.42
CA PRO A 295 -9.87 -1.71 -6.72
C PRO A 295 -9.30 -2.32 -5.44
N ILE A 296 -9.16 -3.67 -5.43
CA ILE A 296 -8.70 -4.48 -4.30
C ILE A 296 -7.69 -5.54 -4.75
N ALA A 297 -6.70 -5.85 -3.92
CA ALA A 297 -5.69 -6.89 -4.17
C ALA A 297 -4.92 -7.23 -2.87
N LYS A 298 -3.63 -7.52 -2.96
CA LYS A 298 -2.66 -7.74 -1.86
C LYS A 298 -3.21 -8.64 -0.74
N GLY A 299 -3.67 -8.07 0.37
CA GLY A 299 -4.19 -8.78 1.53
C GLY A 299 -5.36 -9.73 1.25
N MET A 300 -5.94 -9.63 0.08
CA MET A 300 -7.07 -10.43 -0.39
C MET A 300 -6.85 -11.95 -0.29
N THR A 301 -5.63 -12.43 -0.58
CA THR A 301 -5.33 -13.88 -0.68
C THR A 301 -4.44 -14.42 0.42
N GLY A 302 -4.13 -13.65 1.44
CA GLY A 302 -3.12 -14.03 2.41
C GLY A 302 -1.73 -14.26 1.78
N GLY A 303 -1.47 -13.66 0.61
CA GLY A 303 -0.19 -13.69 -0.09
C GLY A 303 0.11 -14.97 -0.89
N LEU A 304 -0.82 -15.92 -1.00
CA LEU A 304 -0.55 -17.21 -1.64
C LEU A 304 -0.83 -17.25 -3.14
N MET A 305 -1.79 -16.45 -3.62
CA MET A 305 -2.17 -16.46 -5.04
C MET A 305 -2.34 -15.06 -5.59
N PRO A 306 -1.91 -14.80 -6.83
CA PRO A 306 -2.22 -13.54 -7.49
C PRO A 306 -3.68 -13.52 -7.95
N ILE A 307 -4.45 -12.59 -7.42
CA ILE A 307 -5.79 -12.20 -7.87
C ILE A 307 -6.05 -10.79 -7.36
N ALA A 308 -6.83 -10.05 -8.10
CA ALA A 308 -7.34 -8.73 -7.75
C ALA A 308 -8.77 -8.59 -8.25
N ALA A 309 -9.46 -7.56 -7.83
CA ALA A 309 -10.78 -7.26 -8.35
C ALA A 309 -11.08 -5.76 -8.30
N VAL A 310 -12.06 -5.34 -9.09
CA VAL A 310 -12.77 -4.08 -8.91
C VAL A 310 -14.14 -4.41 -8.34
N MET A 311 -14.46 -3.85 -7.20
CA MET A 311 -15.82 -3.81 -6.69
C MET A 311 -16.45 -2.49 -7.12
N GLY A 312 -17.67 -2.51 -7.62
CA GLY A 312 -18.35 -1.31 -8.09
C GLY A 312 -19.84 -1.31 -7.81
N SER A 313 -20.42 -0.11 -7.87
CA SER A 313 -21.86 0.07 -7.69
C SER A 313 -22.64 -0.48 -8.87
N GLU A 314 -23.90 -0.83 -8.63
CA GLU A 314 -24.83 -1.26 -9.67
C GLU A 314 -24.94 -0.23 -10.80
N GLU A 315 -25.03 1.07 -10.44
CA GLU A 315 -25.17 2.18 -11.39
C GLU A 315 -23.99 2.30 -12.35
N VAL A 316 -22.77 1.99 -11.88
CA VAL A 316 -21.57 2.11 -12.69
C VAL A 316 -21.31 0.87 -13.53
N MET A 317 -21.48 -0.33 -12.96
CA MET A 317 -20.95 -1.55 -13.60
C MET A 317 -22.05 -2.43 -14.25
N ALA A 318 -23.35 -2.19 -14.00
CA ALA A 318 -24.38 -3.07 -14.55
C ALA A 318 -24.51 -2.98 -16.08
N GLU A 319 -24.35 -1.78 -16.64
CA GLU A 319 -24.52 -1.53 -18.07
C GLU A 319 -23.21 -1.13 -18.77
N THR A 320 -22.13 -1.03 -18.01
CA THR A 320 -20.82 -0.57 -18.54
C THR A 320 -19.95 -1.77 -18.89
N HIS A 321 -19.60 -1.91 -20.15
CA HIS A 321 -18.60 -2.86 -20.63
C HIS A 321 -17.24 -2.18 -20.69
N ALA A 322 -16.44 -2.33 -19.64
CA ALA A 322 -15.02 -2.00 -19.71
C ALA A 322 -14.25 -3.25 -20.16
N TYR A 323 -13.50 -3.12 -21.25
CA TYR A 323 -12.60 -4.18 -21.69
C TYR A 323 -11.36 -4.16 -20.79
N SER A 324 -11.46 -4.82 -19.66
CA SER A 324 -10.35 -5.14 -18.78
C SER A 324 -10.31 -6.64 -18.58
N GLY A 325 -9.19 -7.15 -18.19
CA GLY A 325 -9.07 -8.54 -17.83
C GLY A 325 -7.84 -9.23 -18.41
N SER A 326 -7.45 -10.27 -17.73
CA SER A 326 -6.35 -11.15 -18.06
C SER A 326 -6.86 -12.56 -18.20
N THR A 327 -6.17 -13.40 -18.96
CA THR A 327 -6.52 -14.82 -19.12
C THR A 327 -6.73 -15.53 -17.76
N PHE A 328 -5.97 -15.16 -16.74
CA PHE A 328 -6.04 -15.76 -15.40
C PHE A 328 -6.89 -14.97 -14.39
N ALA A 329 -7.58 -13.92 -14.83
CA ALA A 329 -8.50 -13.18 -13.96
C ALA A 329 -9.59 -14.10 -13.39
N GLY A 330 -9.87 -13.98 -12.09
CA GLY A 330 -10.85 -14.84 -11.43
C GLY A 330 -10.44 -16.33 -11.36
N ASN A 331 -9.13 -16.65 -11.40
CA ASN A 331 -8.68 -18.03 -11.30
C ASN A 331 -9.17 -18.73 -10.02
N PRO A 332 -9.61 -19.99 -10.10
CA PRO A 332 -10.22 -20.70 -8.97
C PRO A 332 -9.33 -20.78 -7.71
N ALA A 333 -8.03 -20.92 -7.90
CA ALA A 333 -7.08 -20.97 -6.78
C ALA A 333 -7.01 -19.64 -6.02
N GLY A 334 -7.02 -18.52 -6.75
CA GLY A 334 -7.10 -17.18 -6.16
C GLY A 334 -8.43 -16.93 -5.47
N CYS A 335 -9.54 -17.39 -6.06
CA CYS A 335 -10.87 -17.29 -5.45
C CYS A 335 -10.94 -18.07 -4.14
N ALA A 336 -10.42 -19.30 -4.11
CA ALA A 336 -10.37 -20.13 -2.90
C ALA A 336 -9.51 -19.51 -1.80
N ALA A 337 -8.34 -18.97 -2.19
CA ALA A 337 -7.47 -18.25 -1.25
C ALA A 337 -8.20 -17.07 -0.62
N THR A 338 -8.91 -16.29 -1.43
CA THR A 338 -9.64 -15.10 -0.96
C THR A 338 -10.79 -15.47 -0.02
N LEU A 339 -11.65 -16.41 -0.41
CA LEU A 339 -12.75 -16.87 0.43
C LEU A 339 -12.25 -17.36 1.78
N LYS A 340 -11.18 -18.16 1.79
CA LYS A 340 -10.59 -18.68 3.02
C LYS A 340 -9.92 -17.59 3.85
N THR A 341 -9.29 -16.61 3.23
CA THR A 341 -8.71 -15.45 3.92
C THR A 341 -9.80 -14.64 4.62
N ILE A 342 -10.91 -14.34 3.93
CA ILE A 342 -12.05 -13.61 4.52
C ILE A 342 -12.64 -14.40 5.69
N GLU A 343 -12.84 -15.72 5.55
CA GLU A 343 -13.33 -16.60 6.63
C GLU A 343 -12.45 -16.48 7.88
N ILE A 344 -11.13 -16.62 7.74
CA ILE A 344 -10.17 -16.51 8.85
C ILE A 344 -10.23 -15.12 9.49
N MET A 345 -10.30 -14.06 8.67
CA MET A 345 -10.39 -12.69 9.16
C MET A 345 -11.65 -12.45 9.99
N GLN A 346 -12.80 -12.98 9.55
CA GLN A 346 -14.06 -12.86 10.27
C GLN A 346 -14.08 -13.69 11.56
N GLU A 347 -13.64 -14.95 11.50
CA GLU A 347 -13.57 -15.86 12.66
C GLU A 347 -12.68 -15.30 13.78
N GLN A 348 -11.52 -14.75 13.43
CA GLN A 348 -10.54 -14.24 14.37
C GLN A 348 -10.68 -12.74 14.65
N ARG A 349 -11.65 -12.08 14.05
CA ARG A 349 -11.89 -10.64 14.17
C ARG A 349 -10.60 -9.83 13.94
N LEU A 350 -9.89 -10.14 12.85
CA LEU A 350 -8.56 -9.59 12.61
C LEU A 350 -8.54 -8.07 12.38
N PRO A 351 -9.56 -7.45 11.74
CA PRO A 351 -9.61 -5.99 11.65
C PRO A 351 -9.65 -5.33 13.03
N GLU A 352 -10.52 -5.77 13.92
CA GLU A 352 -10.63 -5.21 15.28
C GLU A 352 -9.37 -5.47 16.11
N ARG A 353 -8.75 -6.63 15.91
CA ARG A 353 -7.46 -6.94 16.54
C ARG A 353 -6.37 -5.98 16.06
N ALA A 354 -6.29 -5.73 14.75
CA ALA A 354 -5.33 -4.79 14.17
C ALA A 354 -5.58 -3.35 14.66
N ALA A 355 -6.84 -2.92 14.82
CA ALA A 355 -7.17 -1.63 15.40
C ALA A 355 -6.62 -1.50 16.83
N LYS A 356 -6.94 -2.47 17.70
CA LYS A 356 -6.53 -2.46 19.10
C LYS A 356 -5.00 -2.49 19.28
N LEU A 357 -4.33 -3.44 18.64
CA LEU A 357 -2.88 -3.58 18.79
C LEU A 357 -2.11 -2.51 18.03
N GLY A 358 -2.66 -2.02 16.91
CA GLY A 358 -2.11 -0.90 16.17
C GLY A 358 -2.12 0.40 16.97
N GLU A 359 -3.17 0.67 17.73
CA GLU A 359 -3.24 1.81 18.65
C GLU A 359 -2.15 1.74 19.73
N VAL A 360 -1.94 0.57 20.34
CA VAL A 360 -0.88 0.34 21.31
C VAL A 360 0.50 0.57 20.70
N ALA A 361 0.74 0.01 19.51
CA ALA A 361 1.99 0.18 18.78
C ALA A 361 2.23 1.66 18.40
N LEU A 362 1.21 2.33 17.87
CA LEU A 362 1.31 3.75 17.49
C LEU A 362 1.59 4.66 18.69
N LYS A 363 0.95 4.40 19.84
CA LYS A 363 1.22 5.14 21.07
C LYS A 363 2.70 5.02 21.45
N ARG A 364 3.25 3.80 21.47
CA ARG A 364 4.67 3.56 21.74
C ARG A 364 5.58 4.27 20.73
N MET A 365 5.22 4.25 19.44
CA MET A 365 5.98 4.94 18.40
C MET A 365 5.96 6.46 18.56
N LYS A 366 4.84 7.04 19.03
CA LYS A 366 4.78 8.47 19.39
C LYS A 366 5.68 8.81 20.57
N GLU A 367 5.77 7.94 21.58
CA GLU A 367 6.74 8.11 22.68
C GLU A 367 8.21 8.08 22.16
N TRP A 368 8.50 7.35 21.08
CA TRP A 368 9.83 7.43 20.45
C TRP A 368 10.10 8.80 19.82
N VAL A 369 9.10 9.41 19.18
CA VAL A 369 9.23 10.77 18.60
C VAL A 369 9.55 11.79 19.69
N ASP A 370 8.93 11.68 20.86
CA ASP A 370 9.21 12.56 22.00
C ASP A 370 10.63 12.32 22.59
N LYS A 371 11.16 11.12 22.44
CA LYS A 371 12.42 10.68 23.06
C LYS A 371 13.64 10.82 22.19
N TYR A 372 13.51 10.68 20.86
CA TYR A 372 14.63 10.62 19.91
C TYR A 372 14.59 11.78 18.92
N GLU A 373 15.67 12.58 18.88
CA GLU A 373 15.77 13.80 18.07
C GLU A 373 15.88 13.55 16.56
N ILE A 374 16.12 12.29 16.15
CA ILE A 374 16.20 11.86 14.74
C ILE A 374 14.82 11.48 14.17
N LEU A 375 13.77 11.56 14.96
CA LEU A 375 12.39 11.29 14.53
C LEU A 375 11.57 12.59 14.52
N SER A 376 10.63 12.70 13.58
CA SER A 376 9.74 13.87 13.50
C SER A 376 8.26 13.52 13.64
N ASP A 377 7.88 12.28 13.34
CA ASP A 377 6.48 11.87 13.37
C ASP A 377 6.33 10.35 13.44
N ALA A 378 5.23 9.92 14.06
CA ALA A 378 4.76 8.54 14.03
C ALA A 378 3.25 8.54 13.77
N ARG A 379 2.81 7.76 12.75
CA ARG A 379 1.44 7.81 12.24
C ARG A 379 0.95 6.50 11.69
N GLY A 380 -0.34 6.45 11.38
CA GLY A 380 -1.00 5.33 10.70
C GLY A 380 -2.31 4.93 11.35
N LEU A 381 -2.93 3.87 10.82
CA LEU A 381 -4.17 3.25 11.30
C LEU A 381 -3.98 1.73 11.34
N GLY A 382 -4.45 1.10 12.41
CA GLY A 382 -4.31 -0.34 12.58
C GLY A 382 -2.86 -0.79 12.45
N PHE A 383 -2.58 -1.74 11.59
CA PHE A 383 -1.23 -2.22 11.27
C PHE A 383 -0.66 -1.63 9.97
N LEU A 384 -1.05 -0.43 9.65
CA LEU A 384 -0.47 0.41 8.60
C LEU A 384 0.26 1.57 9.29
N LEU A 385 1.48 1.34 9.78
CA LEU A 385 2.21 2.26 10.67
C LEU A 385 3.52 2.74 10.02
N ALA A 386 3.94 3.97 10.34
CA ALA A 386 5.21 4.54 9.90
C ALA A 386 5.81 5.50 10.92
N ILE A 387 7.14 5.62 10.88
CA ILE A 387 7.89 6.73 11.49
C ILE A 387 8.58 7.53 10.40
N SER A 388 8.73 8.83 10.60
CA SER A 388 9.53 9.71 9.76
C SER A 388 10.82 10.10 10.45
N THR A 389 11.91 10.13 9.68
CA THR A 389 13.24 10.45 10.16
C THR A 389 13.71 11.82 9.67
N ILE A 390 14.47 12.50 10.51
CA ILE A 390 15.03 13.82 10.23
C ILE A 390 16.52 13.85 10.56
N ASN A 391 17.20 14.76 9.90
CA ASN A 391 18.52 15.16 10.30
C ASN A 391 18.44 15.98 11.60
N LYS A 392 19.21 15.57 12.59
CA LYS A 392 19.19 16.14 13.95
C LYS A 392 19.52 17.65 14.00
N GLU A 393 20.42 18.11 13.13
CA GLU A 393 20.86 19.51 13.08
C GLU A 393 19.93 20.38 12.23
N THR A 394 19.61 19.92 11.01
CA THR A 394 18.83 20.71 10.04
C THR A 394 17.32 20.62 10.22
N LYS A 395 16.86 19.64 11.02
CA LYS A 395 15.45 19.30 11.22
C LYS A 395 14.67 19.00 9.92
N LYS A 396 15.38 18.67 8.83
CA LYS A 396 14.80 18.26 7.56
C LYS A 396 14.67 16.74 7.49
N LEU A 397 13.69 16.24 6.73
CA LEU A 397 13.55 14.81 6.44
C LEU A 397 14.85 14.23 5.91
N ASP A 398 15.23 13.06 6.40
CA ASP A 398 16.53 12.44 6.11
C ASP A 398 16.39 10.95 5.76
N VAL A 399 16.64 10.65 4.49
CA VAL A 399 16.59 9.28 3.93
C VAL A 399 17.72 8.41 4.47
N ASP A 400 18.88 8.98 4.74
CA ASP A 400 20.05 8.25 5.25
C ASP A 400 19.81 7.77 6.69
N VAL A 401 19.14 8.58 7.50
CA VAL A 401 18.73 8.17 8.86
C VAL A 401 17.72 7.02 8.78
N ALA A 402 16.72 7.12 7.91
CA ALA A 402 15.75 6.03 7.70
C ALA A 402 16.43 4.73 7.28
N ARG A 403 17.37 4.83 6.34
CA ARG A 403 18.16 3.70 5.86
C ARG A 403 18.93 3.03 7.00
N GLU A 404 19.64 3.80 7.81
CA GLU A 404 20.43 3.24 8.92
C GLU A 404 19.53 2.57 9.99
N VAL A 405 18.37 3.18 10.32
CA VAL A 405 17.40 2.57 11.23
C VAL A 405 16.87 1.25 10.66
N PHE A 406 16.51 1.22 9.37
CA PHE A 406 16.08 0.00 8.68
C PHE A 406 17.20 -1.07 8.72
N TYR A 407 18.44 -0.71 8.36
CA TYR A 407 19.56 -1.65 8.33
C TYR A 407 19.85 -2.24 9.70
N GLU A 408 19.81 -1.40 10.74
CA GLU A 408 20.06 -1.85 12.10
C GLU A 408 18.92 -2.75 12.62
N ALA A 409 17.67 -2.43 12.31
CA ALA A 409 16.53 -3.31 12.63
C ALA A 409 16.69 -4.69 11.98
N VAL A 410 17.05 -4.74 10.69
CA VAL A 410 17.29 -6.01 9.98
C VAL A 410 18.45 -6.78 10.59
N ARG A 411 19.58 -6.14 10.93
CA ARG A 411 20.72 -6.81 11.61
C ARG A 411 20.34 -7.41 12.96
N ASN A 412 19.30 -6.88 13.59
CA ASN A 412 18.80 -7.40 14.88
C ASN A 412 17.56 -8.28 14.75
N GLY A 413 17.22 -8.73 13.54
CA GLY A 413 16.21 -9.76 13.27
C GLY A 413 14.77 -9.25 13.13
N VAL A 414 14.57 -8.00 12.74
CA VAL A 414 13.25 -7.47 12.34
C VAL A 414 13.34 -6.92 10.91
N HIS A 415 12.37 -7.29 10.08
CA HIS A 415 12.30 -6.82 8.69
C HIS A 415 11.11 -5.85 8.49
N PRO A 416 11.31 -4.53 8.69
CA PRO A 416 10.33 -3.50 8.33
C PRO A 416 10.38 -3.22 6.83
N ILE A 417 9.75 -2.12 6.38
CA ILE A 417 9.81 -1.64 4.99
C ILE A 417 10.56 -0.31 4.94
N TRP A 418 11.48 -0.20 3.99
CA TRP A 418 12.13 1.03 3.59
C TRP A 418 12.37 1.02 2.08
N ASP A 419 12.02 2.08 1.39
CA ASP A 419 12.05 2.21 -0.08
C ASP A 419 12.60 3.59 -0.49
N GLU A 420 13.83 3.88 -0.06
CA GLU A 420 14.55 5.12 -0.39
C GLU A 420 13.81 6.41 -0.01
N GLU A 421 12.88 6.31 0.95
CA GLU A 421 12.10 7.43 1.49
C GLU A 421 12.54 7.72 2.95
N PRO A 422 12.30 8.93 3.49
CA PRO A 422 12.64 9.26 4.87
C PRO A 422 11.65 8.67 5.88
N HIS A 423 11.13 7.49 5.58
CA HIS A 423 10.13 6.78 6.38
C HIS A 423 10.50 5.32 6.55
N VAL A 424 10.32 4.78 7.75
CA VAL A 424 10.34 3.33 8.01
C VAL A 424 8.91 2.91 8.30
N ARG A 425 8.40 1.91 7.55
CA ARG A 425 7.01 1.46 7.58
C ARG A 425 6.90 0.07 8.20
N PHE A 426 5.79 -0.20 8.88
CA PHE A 426 5.56 -1.44 9.63
C PHE A 426 4.19 -2.01 9.29
N TYR A 427 4.18 -3.16 8.62
CA TYR A 427 2.99 -3.89 8.18
C TYR A 427 3.03 -5.34 8.69
N PRO A 428 3.04 -5.59 10.02
CA PRO A 428 3.02 -6.95 10.52
C PRO A 428 1.76 -7.69 10.06
N ALA A 429 1.80 -9.02 10.03
CA ALA A 429 0.59 -9.81 9.80
C ALA A 429 -0.47 -9.49 10.86
N LEU A 430 -1.76 -9.48 10.48
CA LEU A 430 -2.84 -9.17 11.44
C LEU A 430 -2.96 -10.25 12.53
N THR A 431 -2.41 -11.43 12.24
CA THR A 431 -2.33 -12.58 13.16
C THR A 431 -1.09 -12.60 14.04
N ILE A 432 -0.18 -11.60 13.92
CA ILE A 432 1.06 -11.58 14.72
C ILE A 432 0.76 -11.70 16.22
N GLU A 433 1.51 -12.52 16.92
CA GLU A 433 1.40 -12.66 18.38
C GLU A 433 1.79 -11.36 19.09
N GLU A 434 1.07 -10.97 20.16
CA GLU A 434 1.30 -9.71 20.88
C GLU A 434 2.73 -9.61 21.42
N GLU A 435 3.25 -10.71 21.97
CA GLU A 435 4.62 -10.79 22.47
C GLU A 435 5.66 -10.62 21.36
N LEU A 436 5.36 -11.13 20.14
CA LEU A 436 6.24 -11.01 19.00
C LEU A 436 6.21 -9.59 18.43
N LEU A 437 5.05 -8.95 18.42
CA LEU A 437 4.89 -7.55 18.05
C LEU A 437 5.71 -6.65 19.00
N ASP A 438 5.55 -6.84 20.32
CA ASP A 438 6.29 -6.07 21.33
C ASP A 438 7.81 -6.27 21.22
N LYS A 439 8.25 -7.51 21.02
CA LYS A 439 9.65 -7.84 20.78
C LYS A 439 10.19 -7.12 19.53
N GLY A 440 9.44 -7.14 18.43
CA GLY A 440 9.81 -6.47 17.20
C GLY A 440 9.94 -4.96 17.36
N LEU A 441 8.97 -4.35 18.02
CA LEU A 441 9.00 -2.90 18.34
C LEU A 441 10.18 -2.55 19.26
N THR A 442 10.51 -3.41 20.22
CA THR A 442 11.69 -3.21 21.09
C THR A 442 13.00 -3.21 20.29
N ILE A 443 13.13 -4.13 19.33
CA ILE A 443 14.31 -4.19 18.45
C ILE A 443 14.41 -2.93 17.57
N VAL A 444 13.29 -2.46 17.04
CA VAL A 444 13.26 -1.22 16.25
C VAL A 444 13.67 -0.01 17.12
N GLU A 445 13.16 0.10 18.35
CA GLU A 445 13.53 1.18 19.27
C GLU A 445 15.03 1.18 19.60
N GLU A 446 15.63 0.00 19.83
CA GLU A 446 17.07 -0.09 20.05
C GLU A 446 17.89 0.26 18.78
N ALA A 447 17.35 -0.02 17.58
CA ALA A 447 17.94 0.43 16.32
C ALA A 447 17.93 1.97 16.21
N ILE A 448 16.80 2.61 16.50
CA ILE A 448 16.66 4.08 16.54
C ILE A 448 17.68 4.69 17.52
N LYS A 449 17.72 4.19 18.74
CA LYS A 449 18.62 4.65 19.80
C LYS A 449 20.10 4.51 19.43
N LYS A 450 20.47 3.44 18.72
CA LYS A 450 21.83 3.24 18.23
C LYS A 450 22.18 4.26 17.17
N VAL A 451 21.32 4.41 16.15
CA VAL A 451 21.54 5.37 15.05
C VAL A 451 21.62 6.80 15.58
N GLU A 452 20.79 7.19 16.54
CA GLU A 452 20.86 8.52 17.16
C GLU A 452 22.20 8.81 17.84
N ARG A 453 22.83 7.81 18.45
CA ARG A 453 24.16 7.98 19.09
C ARG A 453 25.30 8.08 18.09
N GLU A 454 25.12 7.52 16.90
CA GLU A 454 26.12 7.51 15.83
C GLU A 454 26.01 8.75 14.91
N LYS A 455 24.88 9.46 14.96
CA LYS A 455 24.59 10.73 14.25
C LYS A 455 24.64 11.92 15.19
#